data_68a17034dc56716200fb1af0cae1654e
#
_entry.id   68a17034dc56716200fb1af0cae1654e
#
_cell.length_a   1.000
_cell.length_b   1.000
_cell.length_c   1.000
_cell.angle_alpha   90.00
_cell.angle_beta   90.00
_cell.angle_gamma   90.00
#
_symmetry.space_group_name_H-M   'P 1'
#
loop_
_entity.id
_entity.type
_entity.pdbx_description
1 polymer ?
#
loop_
_entity_poly.entity_id
_entity_poly.type
_entity_poly.pdbx_seq_one_letter_code
_entity_poly.pdbx_strand_id
1 'polypeptide(L)'
;MFIEKTNSSLVINESTLFADGVIYINNEQWLLAYSTFAYLCKSNKERSIALLYNMALCHQAAQEYAEAIALLNTAKMQLKSTAVLSHQNKVPSIHLLTDEYHSEHYRLALSEAAVALNANIIKLRIQRLLLDLHIVLENWEEAVRLSALPDMDKCKNVQEALILIKSKTTT
;
A
#
# COMPACT_ATOMS: atom_id res chain seq x y z
N MET A 1 -17.48 -37.57 37.44
CA MET A 1 -16.97 -36.19 37.43
C MET A 1 -16.71 -35.83 35.97
N PHE A 2 -17.66 -35.21 35.30
CA PHE A 2 -17.53 -34.81 33.90
C PHE A 2 -16.82 -33.46 33.89
N ILE A 3 -15.61 -33.43 33.30
CA ILE A 3 -14.92 -32.18 32.99
C ILE A 3 -15.53 -31.66 31.67
N GLU A 4 -16.44 -30.68 31.76
CA GLU A 4 -16.87 -29.91 30.60
C GLU A 4 -15.64 -29.18 30.07
N LYS A 5 -15.13 -29.62 28.92
CA LYS A 5 -14.23 -28.83 28.10
C LYS A 5 -15.02 -27.61 27.58
N THR A 6 -14.95 -26.50 28.28
CA THR A 6 -15.32 -25.20 27.71
C THR A 6 -14.35 -24.90 26.58
N ASN A 7 -14.74 -25.24 25.34
CA ASN A 7 -14.14 -24.69 24.14
C ASN A 7 -14.51 -23.19 24.07
N SER A 8 -13.82 -22.37 24.83
CA SER A 8 -13.78 -20.93 24.53
C SER A 8 -12.95 -20.79 23.26
N SER A 9 -13.61 -20.84 22.10
CA SER A 9 -13.00 -20.36 20.86
C SER A 9 -12.63 -18.89 21.10
N LEU A 10 -11.33 -18.62 21.18
CA LEU A 10 -10.83 -17.26 21.17
C LEU A 10 -11.37 -16.60 19.88
N VAL A 11 -12.39 -15.77 20.03
CA VAL A 11 -12.88 -14.95 18.93
C VAL A 11 -11.78 -13.93 18.63
N ILE A 12 -10.98 -14.23 17.63
CA ILE A 12 -9.93 -13.32 17.18
C ILE A 12 -10.63 -12.07 16.60
N ASN A 13 -10.41 -10.92 17.22
CA ASN A 13 -10.93 -9.66 16.69
C ASN A 13 -10.06 -9.24 15.50
N GLU A 14 -10.61 -9.35 14.28
CA GLU A 14 -9.90 -9.02 13.03
C GLU A 14 -9.45 -7.57 12.98
N SER A 15 -10.22 -6.64 13.56
CA SER A 15 -9.85 -5.22 13.63
C SER A 15 -8.61 -5.01 14.49
N THR A 16 -8.52 -5.68 15.64
CA THR A 16 -7.32 -5.63 16.51
C THR A 16 -6.12 -6.25 15.79
N LEU A 17 -6.33 -7.40 15.15
CA LEU A 17 -5.27 -8.07 14.41
C LEU A 17 -4.76 -7.22 13.25
N PHE A 18 -5.65 -6.51 12.55
CA PHE A 18 -5.26 -5.57 11.50
C PHE A 18 -4.41 -4.42 12.06
N ALA A 19 -4.82 -3.84 13.19
CA ALA A 19 -4.06 -2.78 13.86
C ALA A 19 -2.67 -3.25 14.29
N ASP A 20 -2.56 -4.47 14.82
CA ASP A 20 -1.26 -5.08 15.16
C ASP A 20 -0.38 -5.23 13.94
N GLY A 21 -0.93 -5.69 12.80
CA GLY A 21 -0.21 -5.79 11.54
C GLY A 21 0.34 -4.44 11.05
N VAL A 22 -0.43 -3.36 11.20
CA VAL A 22 0.02 -1.98 10.89
C VAL A 22 1.20 -1.58 11.78
N ILE A 23 1.13 -1.88 13.08
CA ILE A 23 2.21 -1.62 14.02
C ILE A 23 3.46 -2.41 13.63
N TYR A 24 3.33 -3.67 13.25
CA TYR A 24 4.45 -4.51 12.84
C TYR A 24 5.16 -3.96 11.59
N ILE A 25 4.43 -3.53 10.55
CA ILE A 25 5.06 -2.89 9.38
C ILE A 25 5.83 -1.64 9.79
N ASN A 26 5.22 -0.74 10.57
CA ASN A 26 5.81 0.52 10.94
C ASN A 26 7.03 0.36 11.88
N ASN A 27 7.19 -0.81 12.50
CA ASN A 27 8.36 -1.21 13.28
C ASN A 27 9.29 -2.19 12.54
N GLU A 28 9.11 -2.36 11.24
CA GLU A 28 9.91 -3.24 10.37
C GLU A 28 9.91 -4.73 10.80
N GLN A 29 8.88 -5.14 11.52
CA GLN A 29 8.67 -6.53 11.95
C GLN A 29 7.97 -7.34 10.86
N TRP A 30 8.64 -7.47 9.71
CA TRP A 30 8.06 -7.94 8.45
C TRP A 30 7.45 -9.34 8.52
N LEU A 31 8.08 -10.27 9.23
CA LEU A 31 7.56 -11.64 9.36
C LEU A 31 6.25 -11.68 10.15
N LEU A 32 6.15 -10.91 11.21
CA LEU A 32 4.92 -10.80 12.01
C LEU A 32 3.82 -10.09 11.21
N ALA A 33 4.16 -9.01 10.54
CA ALA A 33 3.24 -8.30 9.64
C ALA A 33 2.69 -9.24 8.56
N TYR A 34 3.56 -9.94 7.85
CA TYR A 34 3.17 -10.88 6.81
C TYR A 34 2.24 -11.96 7.34
N SER A 35 2.59 -12.61 8.45
CA SER A 35 1.78 -13.68 9.04
C SER A 35 0.39 -13.18 9.43
N THR A 36 0.32 -11.98 10.01
CA THR A 36 -0.93 -11.33 10.42
C THR A 36 -1.82 -11.03 9.21
N PHE A 37 -1.29 -10.36 8.20
CA PHE A 37 -2.08 -10.01 7.01
C PHE A 37 -2.40 -11.21 6.14
N ALA A 38 -1.53 -12.23 6.06
CA ALA A 38 -1.81 -13.47 5.35
C ALA A 38 -2.99 -14.24 6.01
N TYR A 39 -3.07 -14.23 7.34
CA TYR A 39 -4.23 -14.77 8.05
C TYR A 39 -5.52 -14.01 7.68
N LEU A 40 -5.49 -12.66 7.72
CA LEU A 40 -6.63 -11.85 7.36
C LEU A 40 -7.06 -12.03 5.89
N CYS A 41 -6.10 -12.21 4.98
CA CYS A 41 -6.40 -12.52 3.57
C CYS A 41 -7.10 -13.86 3.37
N LYS A 42 -6.86 -14.83 4.26
CA LYS A 42 -7.52 -16.16 4.21
C LYS A 42 -8.91 -16.15 4.84
N SER A 43 -9.10 -15.35 5.90
CA SER A 43 -10.39 -15.27 6.61
C SER A 43 -11.41 -14.40 5.87
N ASN A 44 -10.97 -13.43 5.09
CA ASN A 44 -11.83 -12.48 4.39
C ASN A 44 -11.94 -12.81 2.89
N LYS A 45 -13.18 -12.96 2.38
CA LYS A 45 -13.45 -13.17 0.96
C LYS A 45 -13.13 -11.92 0.13
N GLU A 46 -13.42 -10.74 0.68
CA GLU A 46 -13.13 -9.45 0.06
C GLU A 46 -11.95 -8.80 0.77
N ARG A 47 -10.89 -8.55 0.01
CA ARG A 47 -9.69 -7.91 0.53
C ARG A 47 -9.82 -6.40 0.37
N SER A 48 -9.70 -5.67 1.46
CA SER A 48 -9.73 -4.20 1.43
C SER A 48 -8.48 -3.62 0.76
N ILE A 49 -8.58 -2.36 0.33
CA ILE A 49 -7.45 -1.62 -0.26
C ILE A 49 -6.28 -1.54 0.73
N ALA A 50 -6.57 -1.28 2.02
CA ALA A 50 -5.54 -1.23 3.05
C ALA A 50 -4.85 -2.58 3.24
N LEU A 51 -5.61 -3.68 3.23
CA LEU A 51 -5.06 -5.03 3.34
C LEU A 51 -4.14 -5.38 2.16
N LEU A 52 -4.58 -5.08 0.93
CA LEU A 52 -3.80 -5.31 -0.28
C LEU A 52 -2.50 -4.49 -0.29
N TYR A 53 -2.58 -3.22 0.13
CA TYR A 53 -1.41 -2.35 0.21
C TYR A 53 -0.40 -2.84 1.25
N ASN A 54 -0.86 -3.21 2.45
CA ASN A 54 0.01 -3.69 3.52
C ASN A 54 0.66 -5.03 3.18
N MET A 55 -0.06 -5.93 2.51
CA MET A 55 0.54 -7.15 1.95
C MET A 55 1.59 -6.84 0.89
N ALA A 56 1.37 -5.84 0.04
CA ALA A 56 2.36 -5.44 -0.95
C ALA A 56 3.65 -4.92 -0.31
N LEU A 57 3.55 -4.17 0.80
CA LEU A 57 4.74 -3.76 1.57
C LEU A 57 5.51 -4.96 2.15
N CYS A 58 4.79 -5.98 2.65
CA CYS A 58 5.42 -7.21 3.13
C CYS A 58 6.14 -7.96 2.00
N HIS A 59 5.52 -8.11 0.83
CA HIS A 59 6.16 -8.73 -0.34
C HIS A 59 7.35 -7.92 -0.85
N GLN A 60 7.27 -6.59 -0.85
CA GLN A 60 8.41 -5.74 -1.17
C GLN A 60 9.59 -5.97 -0.22
N ALA A 61 9.34 -6.05 1.08
CA ALA A 61 10.38 -6.32 2.07
C ALA A 61 11.01 -7.72 1.89
N ALA A 62 10.23 -8.69 1.41
CA ALA A 62 10.70 -10.03 1.04
C ALA A 62 11.35 -10.09 -0.35
N GLN A 63 11.46 -8.97 -1.08
CA GLN A 63 11.95 -8.88 -2.46
C GLN A 63 11.09 -9.65 -3.50
N GLU A 64 9.85 -9.92 -3.16
CA GLU A 64 8.84 -10.54 -4.03
C GLU A 64 8.10 -9.45 -4.80
N TYR A 65 8.82 -8.77 -5.70
CA TYR A 65 8.36 -7.53 -6.34
C TYR A 65 7.19 -7.74 -7.29
N ALA A 66 7.11 -8.88 -7.96
CA ALA A 66 6.01 -9.21 -8.87
C ALA A 66 4.68 -9.34 -8.11
N GLU A 67 4.70 -10.00 -6.97
CA GLU A 67 3.57 -10.17 -6.07
C GLU A 67 3.12 -8.82 -5.48
N ALA A 68 4.08 -7.99 -5.06
CA ALA A 68 3.79 -6.64 -4.58
C ALA A 68 3.10 -5.79 -5.65
N ILE A 69 3.59 -5.82 -6.90
CA ILE A 69 2.99 -5.09 -8.03
C ILE A 69 1.57 -5.59 -8.31
N ALA A 70 1.33 -6.90 -8.31
CA ALA A 70 0.01 -7.47 -8.54
C ALA A 70 -1.02 -7.00 -7.50
N LEU A 71 -0.64 -6.99 -6.22
CA LEU A 71 -1.47 -6.53 -5.11
C LEU A 71 -1.79 -5.03 -5.23
N LEU A 72 -0.79 -4.20 -5.53
CA LEU A 72 -0.96 -2.75 -5.70
C LEU A 72 -1.85 -2.41 -6.91
N ASN A 73 -1.73 -3.15 -8.01
CA ASN A 73 -2.60 -2.96 -9.16
C ASN A 73 -4.04 -3.34 -8.83
N THR A 74 -4.27 -4.40 -8.05
CA THR A 74 -5.60 -4.77 -7.55
C THR A 74 -6.17 -3.67 -6.64
N ALA A 75 -5.40 -3.15 -5.69
CA ALA A 75 -5.81 -2.04 -4.83
C ALA A 75 -6.16 -0.78 -5.64
N LYS A 76 -5.36 -0.46 -6.67
CA LYS A 76 -5.59 0.67 -7.58
C LYS A 76 -6.89 0.54 -8.37
N MET A 77 -7.23 -0.68 -8.82
CA MET A 77 -8.49 -0.95 -9.52
C MET A 77 -9.69 -0.80 -8.60
N GLN A 78 -9.62 -1.34 -7.37
CA GLN A 78 -10.69 -1.18 -6.39
C GLN A 78 -10.91 0.30 -6.02
N LEU A 79 -9.83 1.06 -5.86
CA LEU A 79 -9.90 2.48 -5.53
C LEU A 79 -10.63 3.29 -6.62
N LYS A 80 -10.44 2.95 -7.89
CA LYS A 80 -11.18 3.55 -9.01
C LYS A 80 -12.66 3.24 -8.94
N SER A 81 -13.03 2.00 -8.62
CA SER A 81 -14.43 1.56 -8.52
C SER A 81 -15.15 2.25 -7.37
N THR A 82 -14.52 2.40 -6.23
CA THR A 82 -15.09 3.08 -5.05
C THR A 82 -15.20 4.59 -5.24
N ALA A 83 -14.26 5.23 -5.94
CA ALA A 83 -14.29 6.67 -6.22
C ALA A 83 -15.47 7.07 -7.12
N VAL A 84 -15.93 6.17 -7.98
CA VAL A 84 -17.15 6.40 -8.81
C VAL A 84 -18.42 6.40 -7.97
N LEU A 85 -18.43 5.67 -6.84
CA LEU A 85 -19.59 5.54 -5.96
C LEU A 85 -19.65 6.63 -4.88
N SER A 86 -18.54 7.26 -4.54
CA SER A 86 -18.47 8.29 -3.51
C SER A 86 -18.35 9.69 -4.13
N HIS A 87 -19.44 10.46 -4.12
CA HIS A 87 -19.44 11.87 -4.50
C HIS A 87 -18.71 12.80 -3.49
N GLN A 88 -17.97 12.25 -2.53
CA GLN A 88 -17.27 13.01 -1.49
C GLN A 88 -15.75 12.94 -1.67
N ASN A 89 -15.24 13.34 -2.83
CA ASN A 89 -13.81 13.64 -2.96
C ASN A 89 -13.53 14.97 -2.23
N LYS A 90 -13.32 14.91 -0.91
CA LYS A 90 -12.73 16.04 -0.19
C LYS A 90 -11.34 16.28 -0.77
N VAL A 91 -11.15 17.45 -1.39
CA VAL A 91 -9.82 17.87 -1.83
C VAL A 91 -8.94 17.98 -0.58
N PRO A 92 -7.80 17.27 -0.53
CA PRO A 92 -6.89 17.36 0.61
C PRO A 92 -6.41 18.81 0.78
N SER A 93 -6.11 19.21 2.01
CA SER A 93 -5.46 20.50 2.22
C SER A 93 -4.10 20.53 1.50
N ILE A 94 -3.70 21.69 1.00
CA ILE A 94 -2.43 21.86 0.28
C ILE A 94 -1.22 21.45 1.13
N HIS A 95 -1.28 21.68 2.44
CA HIS A 95 -0.23 21.26 3.38
C HIS A 95 -0.08 19.74 3.45
N LEU A 96 -1.19 19.02 3.50
CA LEU A 96 -1.19 17.57 3.55
C LEU A 96 -0.64 16.97 2.24
N LEU A 97 -0.99 17.55 1.10
CA LEU A 97 -0.44 17.14 -0.20
C LEU A 97 1.06 17.43 -0.31
N THR A 98 1.49 18.62 0.14
CA THR A 98 2.92 18.99 0.12
C THR A 98 3.75 18.03 0.98
N ASP A 99 3.25 17.65 2.15
CA ASP A 99 3.89 16.66 3.01
C ASP A 99 3.98 15.30 2.31
N GLU A 100 2.89 14.83 1.69
CA GLU A 100 2.89 13.57 0.93
C GLU A 100 3.87 13.58 -0.26
N TYR A 101 4.10 14.72 -0.93
CA TYR A 101 5.07 14.79 -2.03
C TYR A 101 6.52 14.61 -1.58
N HIS A 102 6.87 15.08 -0.38
CA HIS A 102 8.24 15.11 0.11
C HIS A 102 8.57 14.02 1.13
N SER A 103 7.56 13.46 1.80
CA SER A 103 7.73 12.41 2.80
C SER A 103 7.86 11.01 2.18
N GLU A 104 8.26 10.06 3.00
CA GLU A 104 8.24 8.63 2.67
C GLU A 104 7.01 7.91 3.24
N HIS A 105 5.93 8.63 3.55
CA HIS A 105 4.70 8.06 4.11
C HIS A 105 4.09 6.96 3.22
N TYR A 106 4.35 6.98 1.91
CA TYR A 106 3.95 5.91 1.01
C TYR A 106 4.62 4.55 1.29
N ARG A 107 5.63 4.50 2.16
CA ARG A 107 6.27 3.26 2.64
C ARG A 107 5.74 2.78 3.98
N LEU A 108 4.86 3.55 4.62
CA LEU A 108 4.22 3.19 5.86
C LEU A 108 2.92 2.41 5.61
N ALA A 109 2.54 1.60 6.60
CA ALA A 109 1.29 0.86 6.55
C ALA A 109 0.06 1.78 6.45
N LEU A 110 -0.97 1.30 5.76
CA LEU A 110 -2.27 1.96 5.69
C LEU A 110 -3.24 1.37 6.71
N SER A 111 -3.99 2.25 7.39
CA SER A 111 -5.18 1.86 8.15
C SER A 111 -6.42 1.92 7.25
N GLU A 112 -7.46 1.18 7.60
CA GLU A 112 -8.76 1.25 6.91
C GLU A 112 -9.35 2.67 6.95
N ALA A 113 -9.18 3.37 8.08
CA ALA A 113 -9.63 4.75 8.23
C ALA A 113 -8.92 5.71 7.27
N ALA A 114 -7.63 5.53 7.02
CA ALA A 114 -6.86 6.37 6.10
C ALA A 114 -7.40 6.24 4.66
N VAL A 115 -7.76 5.04 4.23
CA VAL A 115 -8.35 4.78 2.91
C VAL A 115 -9.71 5.48 2.77
N ALA A 116 -10.55 5.42 3.80
CA ALA A 116 -11.87 6.04 3.80
C ALA A 116 -11.81 7.58 3.76
N LEU A 117 -10.77 8.19 4.37
CA LEU A 117 -10.66 9.64 4.50
C LEU A 117 -10.13 10.33 3.23
N ASN A 118 -9.21 9.69 2.48
CA ASN A 118 -8.54 10.39 1.39
C ASN A 118 -8.05 9.50 0.25
N ALA A 119 -8.97 9.16 -0.66
CA ALA A 119 -8.69 8.32 -1.81
C ALA A 119 -7.57 8.86 -2.73
N ASN A 120 -7.43 10.19 -2.86
CA ASN A 120 -6.40 10.79 -3.72
C ASN A 120 -5.00 10.59 -3.16
N ILE A 121 -4.82 10.72 -1.84
CA ILE A 121 -3.53 10.43 -1.18
C ILE A 121 -3.20 8.94 -1.32
N ILE A 122 -4.17 8.06 -1.10
CA ILE A 122 -3.93 6.62 -1.24
C ILE A 122 -3.55 6.25 -2.67
N LYS A 123 -4.23 6.84 -3.66
CA LYS A 123 -3.86 6.68 -5.07
C LYS A 123 -2.42 7.11 -5.34
N LEU A 124 -2.02 8.26 -4.82
CA LEU A 124 -0.65 8.77 -4.96
C LEU A 124 0.37 7.82 -4.32
N ARG A 125 0.12 7.34 -3.10
CA ARG A 125 0.98 6.38 -2.40
C ARG A 125 1.15 5.07 -3.18
N ILE A 126 0.05 4.51 -3.72
CA ILE A 126 0.09 3.31 -4.57
C ILE A 126 0.96 3.56 -5.82
N GLN A 127 0.80 4.71 -6.48
CA GLN A 127 1.56 5.04 -7.68
C GLN A 127 3.05 5.23 -7.41
N ARG A 128 3.41 5.87 -6.29
CA ARG A 128 4.80 6.05 -5.85
C ARG A 128 5.47 4.72 -5.54
N LEU A 129 4.77 3.83 -4.82
CA LEU A 129 5.29 2.51 -4.50
C LEU A 129 5.47 1.63 -5.74
N LEU A 130 4.50 1.66 -6.68
CA LEU A 130 4.62 0.99 -7.98
C LEU A 130 5.84 1.50 -8.76
N LEU A 131 6.08 2.81 -8.77
CA LEU A 131 7.27 3.38 -9.43
C LEU A 131 8.56 2.80 -8.84
N ASP A 132 8.70 2.80 -7.52
CA ASP A 132 9.90 2.27 -6.85
C ASP A 132 10.13 0.79 -7.22
N LEU A 133 9.06 -0.02 -7.25
CA LEU A 133 9.14 -1.44 -7.64
C LEU A 133 9.57 -1.62 -9.10
N HIS A 134 9.03 -0.83 -10.02
CA HIS A 134 9.42 -0.90 -11.43
C HIS A 134 10.86 -0.41 -11.66
N ILE A 135 11.35 0.56 -10.89
CA ILE A 135 12.76 0.97 -10.91
C ILE A 135 13.67 -0.17 -10.46
N VAL A 136 13.34 -0.88 -9.38
CA VAL A 136 14.12 -2.02 -8.88
C VAL A 136 14.16 -3.17 -9.90
N LEU A 137 13.07 -3.37 -10.63
CA LEU A 137 12.98 -4.38 -11.70
C LEU A 137 13.55 -3.91 -13.05
N GLU A 138 14.14 -2.72 -13.10
CA GLU A 138 14.64 -2.08 -14.34
C GLU A 138 13.60 -1.98 -15.46
N ASN A 139 12.32 -1.95 -15.10
CA ASN A 139 11.21 -1.76 -16.06
C ASN A 139 11.02 -0.26 -16.34
N TRP A 140 11.93 0.29 -17.13
CA TRP A 140 12.04 1.71 -17.39
C TRP A 140 10.82 2.29 -18.11
N GLU A 141 10.22 1.54 -19.03
CA GLU A 141 9.04 1.96 -19.78
C GLU A 141 7.85 2.25 -18.85
N GLU A 142 7.57 1.30 -17.95
CA GLU A 142 6.48 1.46 -16.98
C GLU A 142 6.80 2.54 -15.94
N ALA A 143 8.06 2.65 -15.53
CA ALA A 143 8.50 3.72 -14.63
C ALA A 143 8.28 5.11 -15.26
N VAL A 144 8.61 5.31 -16.53
CA VAL A 144 8.33 6.56 -17.26
C VAL A 144 6.83 6.81 -17.35
N ARG A 145 6.04 5.78 -17.68
CA ARG A 145 4.58 5.91 -17.76
C ARG A 145 3.97 6.32 -16.42
N LEU A 146 4.43 5.75 -15.32
CA LEU A 146 3.96 6.09 -13.96
C LEU A 146 4.37 7.52 -13.57
N SER A 147 5.59 7.94 -13.89
CA SER A 147 6.08 9.29 -13.58
C SER A 147 5.31 10.40 -14.29
N ALA A 148 4.68 10.11 -15.42
CA ALA A 148 3.86 11.04 -16.19
C ALA A 148 2.41 11.18 -15.67
N LEU A 149 2.02 10.41 -14.65
CA LEU A 149 0.68 10.52 -14.05
C LEU A 149 0.55 11.83 -13.24
N PRO A 150 -0.71 12.35 -13.10
CA PRO A 150 -0.94 13.59 -12.36
C PRO A 150 -0.32 13.57 -10.96
N ASP A 151 0.30 14.67 -10.56
CA ASP A 151 0.96 14.92 -9.27
C ASP A 151 2.23 14.10 -8.99
N MET A 152 2.58 13.13 -9.83
CA MET A 152 3.79 12.32 -9.66
C MET A 152 5.07 13.15 -9.84
N ASP A 153 5.07 14.11 -10.74
CA ASP A 153 6.20 15.02 -11.00
C ASP A 153 6.60 15.86 -9.77
N LYS A 154 5.68 16.07 -8.83
CA LYS A 154 5.91 16.77 -7.57
C LYS A 154 6.59 15.92 -6.50
N CYS A 155 6.56 14.59 -6.66
CA CYS A 155 7.04 13.66 -5.67
C CYS A 155 8.56 13.50 -5.71
N LYS A 156 9.22 13.55 -4.54
CA LYS A 156 10.67 13.46 -4.41
C LYS A 156 11.25 12.19 -5.05
N ASN A 157 10.72 11.02 -4.71
CA ASN A 157 11.19 9.74 -5.27
C ASN A 157 11.02 9.65 -6.79
N VAL A 158 10.01 10.31 -7.35
CA VAL A 158 9.78 10.35 -8.81
C VAL A 158 10.83 11.23 -9.50
N GLN A 159 11.18 12.38 -8.92
CA GLN A 159 12.23 13.24 -9.43
C GLN A 159 13.59 12.53 -9.43
N GLU A 160 13.90 11.80 -8.33
CA GLU A 160 15.10 10.97 -8.23
C GLU A 160 15.10 9.83 -9.27
N ALA A 161 13.97 9.16 -9.46
CA ALA A 161 13.81 8.12 -10.47
C ALA A 161 14.02 8.63 -11.89
N LEU A 162 13.48 9.81 -12.23
CA LEU A 162 13.66 10.42 -13.55
C LEU A 162 15.12 10.77 -13.85
N ILE A 163 15.90 11.17 -12.85
CA ILE A 163 17.35 11.40 -12.99
C ILE A 163 18.04 10.08 -13.31
N LEU A 164 17.71 9.01 -12.58
CA LEU A 164 18.27 7.67 -12.79
C LEU A 164 17.94 7.14 -14.19
N ILE A 165 16.67 7.23 -14.62
CA ILE A 165 16.24 6.79 -15.95
C ILE A 165 17.02 7.50 -17.05
N LYS A 166 17.17 8.83 -16.96
CA LYS A 166 17.96 9.60 -17.93
C LYS A 166 19.41 9.12 -18.01
N SER A 167 20.03 8.83 -16.89
CA SER A 167 21.42 8.34 -16.86
C SER A 167 21.59 6.97 -17.53
N LYS A 168 20.56 6.12 -17.47
CA LYS A 168 20.58 4.77 -18.07
C LYS A 168 20.22 4.76 -19.55
N THR A 169 19.43 5.72 -20.02
CA THR A 169 18.99 5.78 -21.42
C THR A 169 19.93 6.59 -22.33
N THR A 170 20.95 7.24 -21.77
CA THR A 170 21.91 8.05 -22.52
C THR A 170 23.21 7.26 -22.83
N THR A 171 23.29 5.99 -22.39
CA THR A 171 24.42 5.07 -22.67
C THR A 171 24.06 4.12 -23.79
#